data_366fb30e7cf6b5943c176962d7da0d14
#
_entry.id   366fb30e7cf6b5943c176962d7da0d14
#
_cell.length_a   1.000
_cell.length_b   1.000
_cell.length_c   1.000
_cell.angle_alpha   90.00
_cell.angle_beta   90.00
_cell.angle_gamma   90.00
#
_symmetry.space_group_name_H-M   'P 1'
#
loop_
_entity.id
_entity.type
_entity.pdbx_description
1 polymer ?
#
loop_
_entity_poly.entity_id
_entity_poly.type
_entity_poly.pdbx_seq_one_letter_code
_entity_poly.pdbx_strand_id
1 'polypeptide(L)'
;MLSSPMNCLLPGLLLSSGVWVVPGGKWTVPMTRTFYKVLSKVQGIYTLVTAVWPIADIYSFMEVTGPKTDVWLVKTVAAILIPVGLCFIFASKVKRDFWLIFLLGITTTSALATIDFYYTGVGTISGVYALDGVLQVFFLLCWVILCFRYQKSKTGFTGRHGW
;
A
#
# COMPACT_ATOMS: atom_id res chain seq x y z
N MET A 1 3.50 -44.10 -16.01
CA MET A 1 2.18 -43.51 -16.24
C MET A 1 1.59 -43.11 -14.89
N LEU A 2 1.73 -41.87 -14.48
CA LEU A 2 0.96 -41.27 -13.40
C LEU A 2 1.04 -39.76 -13.66
N SER A 3 0.01 -39.22 -14.33
CA SER A 3 -0.21 -37.83 -14.58
C SER A 3 -0.83 -37.20 -13.33
N SER A 4 -0.10 -36.31 -12.70
CA SER A 4 -0.62 -35.52 -11.58
C SER A 4 -1.41 -34.29 -12.08
N PRO A 5 -2.66 -34.10 -11.67
CA PRO A 5 -3.45 -32.91 -12.00
C PRO A 5 -3.33 -31.86 -10.89
N MET A 6 -2.24 -31.12 -10.83
CA MET A 6 -2.12 -30.01 -9.88
C MET A 6 -1.48 -28.75 -10.49
N ASN A 7 -1.82 -28.43 -11.74
CA ASN A 7 -1.28 -27.24 -12.42
C ASN A 7 -2.30 -26.09 -12.60
N CYS A 8 -3.32 -25.96 -11.75
CA CYS A 8 -4.41 -25.01 -11.99
C CYS A 8 -4.45 -23.79 -11.08
N LEU A 9 -3.46 -23.54 -10.20
CA LEU A 9 -3.58 -22.48 -9.19
C LEU A 9 -2.49 -21.39 -9.18
N LEU A 10 -1.46 -21.48 -10.05
CA LEU A 10 -0.43 -20.41 -10.12
C LEU A 10 0.05 -20.28 -11.58
N PRO A 11 -0.23 -19.16 -12.29
CA PRO A 11 0.39 -18.90 -13.59
C PRO A 11 1.82 -18.37 -13.40
N GLY A 12 2.73 -19.25 -12.99
CA GLY A 12 4.16 -18.99 -12.96
C GLY A 12 4.87 -20.01 -13.85
N LEU A 13 5.56 -19.56 -14.88
CA LEU A 13 6.44 -20.39 -15.68
C LEU A 13 7.65 -20.81 -14.85
N LEU A 14 7.76 -22.10 -14.50
CA LEU A 14 8.97 -22.69 -13.97
C LEU A 14 10.00 -22.78 -15.11
N LEU A 15 11.03 -21.95 -15.07
CA LEU A 15 12.23 -22.22 -15.86
C LEU A 15 13.05 -23.29 -15.13
N SER A 16 13.76 -24.14 -15.88
CA SER A 16 14.56 -25.30 -15.41
C SER A 16 15.64 -24.96 -14.36
N SER A 17 15.79 -23.71 -13.98
CA SER A 17 16.71 -23.17 -12.97
C SER A 17 16.08 -22.94 -11.59
N GLY A 18 14.83 -23.33 -11.35
CA GLY A 18 14.16 -23.17 -10.05
C GLY A 18 13.86 -21.72 -9.64
N VAL A 19 13.99 -20.76 -10.54
CA VAL A 19 13.68 -19.35 -10.27
C VAL A 19 12.22 -19.06 -10.65
N TRP A 20 11.43 -18.60 -9.70
CA TRP A 20 10.08 -18.13 -9.93
C TRP A 20 10.11 -16.80 -10.69
N VAL A 21 9.81 -16.81 -11.98
CA VAL A 21 9.62 -15.59 -12.77
C VAL A 21 8.14 -15.21 -12.68
N VAL A 22 7.84 -14.21 -11.87
CA VAL A 22 6.54 -13.55 -11.94
C VAL A 22 6.48 -12.77 -13.25
N PRO A 23 5.56 -13.10 -14.18
CA PRO A 23 5.46 -12.33 -15.42
C PRO A 23 5.18 -10.87 -15.11
N GLY A 24 6.13 -9.99 -15.41
CA GLY A 24 5.96 -8.55 -15.27
C GLY A 24 4.81 -8.07 -16.15
N GLY A 25 3.65 -7.86 -15.52
CA GLY A 25 2.47 -7.36 -16.23
C GLY A 25 2.76 -6.00 -16.85
N LYS A 26 2.83 -5.93 -18.18
CA LYS A 26 2.94 -4.65 -18.89
C LYS A 26 1.64 -3.86 -18.66
N TRP A 27 1.78 -2.62 -18.22
CA TRP A 27 0.67 -1.67 -18.12
C TRP A 27 0.14 -1.37 -19.54
N THR A 28 -1.01 -1.91 -19.89
CA THR A 28 -1.62 -1.74 -21.21
C THR A 28 -2.43 -0.45 -21.35
N VAL A 29 -2.79 0.18 -20.21
CA VAL A 29 -3.54 1.43 -20.17
C VAL A 29 -2.71 2.53 -19.52
N PRO A 30 -2.35 3.60 -20.24
CA PRO A 30 -1.52 4.68 -19.71
C PRO A 30 -2.14 5.36 -18.48
N MET A 31 -3.47 5.47 -18.44
CA MET A 31 -4.21 6.07 -17.34
C MET A 31 -4.06 5.31 -16.00
N THR A 32 -4.05 3.97 -16.03
CA THR A 32 -3.86 3.15 -14.83
C THR A 32 -2.46 3.33 -14.25
N ARG A 33 -1.46 3.47 -15.12
CA ARG A 33 -0.08 3.69 -14.72
C ARG A 33 0.11 5.08 -14.08
N THR A 34 -0.51 6.11 -14.64
CA THR A 34 -0.44 7.46 -14.09
C THR A 34 -1.09 7.50 -12.71
N PHE A 35 -2.27 6.89 -12.56
CA PHE A 35 -2.99 6.82 -11.29
C PHE A 35 -2.16 6.10 -10.21
N TYR A 36 -1.54 4.95 -10.54
CA TYR A 36 -0.62 4.25 -9.64
C TYR A 36 0.52 5.13 -9.16
N LYS A 37 1.18 5.86 -10.07
CA LYS A 37 2.30 6.74 -9.72
C LYS A 37 1.88 7.88 -8.80
N VAL A 38 0.75 8.51 -9.09
CA VAL A 38 0.23 9.61 -8.29
C VAL A 38 -0.16 9.10 -6.91
N LEU A 39 -0.93 8.00 -6.84
CA LEU A 39 -1.36 7.41 -5.58
C LEU A 39 -0.17 7.03 -4.70
N SER A 40 0.80 6.28 -5.24
CA SER A 40 2.00 5.88 -4.50
C SER A 40 2.81 7.09 -4.03
N LYS A 41 2.95 8.11 -4.88
CA LYS A 41 3.71 9.32 -4.52
C LYS A 41 3.01 10.11 -3.42
N VAL A 42 1.70 10.34 -3.55
CA VAL A 42 0.90 11.13 -2.58
C VAL A 42 0.88 10.42 -1.23
N GLN A 43 0.56 9.13 -1.21
CA GLN A 43 0.57 8.34 0.02
C GLN A 43 1.96 8.30 0.66
N GLY A 44 3.02 8.12 -0.13
CA GLY A 44 4.39 8.10 0.36
C GLY A 44 4.81 9.42 1.00
N ILE A 45 4.47 10.55 0.38
CA ILE A 45 4.74 11.88 0.96
C ILE A 45 3.94 12.07 2.26
N TYR A 46 2.65 11.74 2.25
CA TYR A 46 1.80 11.80 3.42
C TYR A 46 2.37 10.98 4.59
N THR A 47 2.69 9.71 4.35
CA THR A 47 3.28 8.81 5.35
C THR A 47 4.62 9.34 5.89
N LEU A 48 5.46 9.91 5.03
CA LEU A 48 6.73 10.51 5.47
C LEU A 48 6.52 11.74 6.35
N VAL A 49 5.64 12.66 5.94
CA VAL A 49 5.37 13.88 6.70
C VAL A 49 4.83 13.52 8.09
N THR A 50 3.85 12.63 8.17
CA THR A 50 3.27 12.18 9.45
C THR A 50 4.26 11.42 10.32
N ALA A 51 5.19 10.67 9.72
CA ALA A 51 6.22 9.93 10.44
C ALA A 51 7.37 10.82 10.92
N VAL A 52 7.82 11.77 10.12
CA VAL A 52 8.94 12.65 10.49
C VAL A 52 8.53 13.66 11.56
N TRP A 53 7.30 14.11 11.56
CA TRP A 53 6.80 15.12 12.49
C TRP A 53 7.07 14.79 13.97
N PRO A 54 6.62 13.65 14.56
CA PRO A 54 6.87 13.34 15.97
C PRO A 54 8.33 13.06 16.31
N ILE A 55 9.18 12.78 15.30
CA ILE A 55 10.62 12.63 15.50
C ILE A 55 11.30 13.99 15.58
N ALA A 56 10.91 14.91 14.70
CA ALA A 56 11.49 16.24 14.61
C ALA A 56 11.05 17.13 15.77
N ASP A 57 9.74 17.13 16.08
CA ASP A 57 9.17 17.93 17.16
C ASP A 57 7.99 17.21 17.81
N ILE A 58 8.29 16.52 18.89
CA ILE A 58 7.28 15.76 19.66
C ILE A 58 6.30 16.69 20.39
N TYR A 59 6.74 17.91 20.75
CA TYR A 59 5.86 18.83 21.50
C TYR A 59 4.74 19.35 20.61
N SER A 60 5.05 19.87 19.43
CA SER A 60 4.03 20.31 18.49
C SER A 60 3.12 19.16 18.01
N PHE A 61 3.68 17.95 17.90
CA PHE A 61 2.89 16.76 17.61
C PHE A 61 1.86 16.49 18.71
N MET A 62 2.28 16.55 19.99
CA MET A 62 1.38 16.32 21.12
C MET A 62 0.35 17.43 21.33
N GLU A 63 0.65 18.68 20.95
CA GLU A 63 -0.34 19.77 20.97
C GLU A 63 -1.54 19.46 20.06
N VAL A 64 -1.31 18.85 18.92
CA VAL A 64 -2.36 18.50 17.94
C VAL A 64 -3.02 17.16 18.28
N THR A 65 -2.23 16.16 18.63
CA THR A 65 -2.72 14.76 18.79
C THR A 65 -3.07 14.41 20.23
N GLY A 66 -2.86 15.33 21.17
CA GLY A 66 -3.03 15.12 22.60
C GLY A 66 -1.80 14.56 23.31
N PRO A 67 -1.73 14.69 24.64
CA PRO A 67 -0.58 14.26 25.43
C PRO A 67 -0.35 12.75 25.32
N LYS A 68 0.93 12.34 25.27
CA LYS A 68 1.37 10.94 25.18
C LYS A 68 2.26 10.60 26.37
N THR A 69 1.96 9.50 27.05
CA THR A 69 2.80 8.94 28.12
C THR A 69 4.00 8.17 27.53
N ASP A 70 3.76 7.44 26.45
CA ASP A 70 4.74 6.55 25.80
C ASP A 70 5.36 7.17 24.56
N VAL A 71 6.10 8.26 24.74
CA VAL A 71 6.78 8.99 23.64
C VAL A 71 7.71 8.10 22.83
N TRP A 72 8.38 7.15 23.48
CA TRP A 72 9.27 6.20 22.81
C TRP A 72 8.50 5.33 21.79
N LEU A 73 7.27 4.90 22.12
CA LEU A 73 6.42 4.12 21.23
C LEU A 73 6.01 4.91 20.00
N VAL A 74 5.62 6.17 20.21
CA VAL A 74 5.30 7.10 19.08
C VAL A 74 6.49 7.23 18.13
N LYS A 75 7.70 7.45 18.66
CA LYS A 75 8.92 7.55 17.86
C LYS A 75 9.27 6.23 17.16
N THR A 76 9.01 5.08 17.79
CA THR A 76 9.24 3.76 17.20
C THR A 76 8.31 3.53 16.00
N VAL A 77 7.02 3.81 16.14
CA VAL A 77 6.05 3.72 15.04
C VAL A 77 6.45 4.67 13.91
N ALA A 78 6.80 5.90 14.24
CA ALA A 78 7.28 6.88 13.28
C ALA A 78 8.51 6.39 12.50
N ALA A 79 9.50 5.81 13.20
CA ALA A 79 10.70 5.27 12.59
C ALA A 79 10.40 4.09 11.63
N ILE A 80 9.40 3.26 11.93
CA ILE A 80 8.94 2.18 11.05
C ILE A 80 8.20 2.72 9.82
N LEU A 81 7.43 3.80 9.97
CA LEU A 81 6.68 4.40 8.85
C LEU A 81 7.57 5.13 7.85
N ILE A 82 8.75 5.64 8.25
CA ILE A 82 9.69 6.28 7.32
C ILE A 82 10.08 5.38 6.15
N PRO A 83 10.62 4.17 6.35
CA PRO A 83 10.93 3.26 5.23
C PRO A 83 9.70 2.89 4.41
N VAL A 84 8.51 2.76 5.02
CA VAL A 84 7.26 2.51 4.29
C VAL A 84 6.95 3.66 3.33
N GLY A 85 7.00 4.91 3.81
CA GLY A 85 6.79 6.10 2.99
C GLY A 85 7.81 6.22 1.85
N LEU A 86 9.08 5.91 2.13
CA LEU A 86 10.13 5.86 1.11
C LEU A 86 9.85 4.79 0.05
N CYS A 87 9.43 3.59 0.46
CA CYS A 87 9.04 2.52 -0.48
C CYS A 87 7.95 2.99 -1.45
N PHE A 88 6.92 3.68 -0.97
CA PHE A 88 5.87 4.24 -1.83
C PHE A 88 6.41 5.29 -2.82
N ILE A 89 7.28 6.19 -2.38
CA ILE A 89 7.87 7.21 -3.27
C ILE A 89 8.74 6.56 -4.33
N PHE A 90 9.60 5.61 -3.96
CA PHE A 90 10.45 4.90 -4.92
C PHE A 90 9.63 4.04 -5.89
N ALA A 91 8.56 3.38 -5.41
CA ALA A 91 7.64 2.61 -6.23
C ALA A 91 7.02 3.43 -7.36
N SER A 92 6.77 4.72 -7.13
CA SER A 92 6.25 5.63 -8.16
C SER A 92 7.20 5.77 -9.37
N LYS A 93 8.49 5.53 -9.18
CA LYS A 93 9.55 5.65 -10.21
C LYS A 93 9.83 4.31 -10.92
N VAL A 94 9.62 3.18 -10.24
CA VAL A 94 9.97 1.84 -10.73
C VAL A 94 8.74 1.18 -11.38
N LYS A 95 8.95 0.42 -12.47
CA LYS A 95 7.86 -0.16 -13.26
C LYS A 95 7.48 -1.58 -12.84
N ARG A 96 8.14 -2.20 -11.85
CA ARG A 96 8.28 -3.64 -11.80
C ARG A 96 7.37 -4.38 -10.82
N ASP A 97 7.00 -3.81 -9.68
CA ASP A 97 6.43 -4.60 -8.57
C ASP A 97 5.07 -4.09 -8.08
N PHE A 98 4.08 -4.05 -9.01
CA PHE A 98 2.72 -3.62 -8.68
C PHE A 98 2.14 -4.38 -7.48
N TRP A 99 2.25 -5.71 -7.45
CA TRP A 99 1.63 -6.53 -6.41
C TRP A 99 2.25 -6.32 -5.02
N LEU A 100 3.57 -6.13 -4.94
CA LEU A 100 4.23 -5.84 -3.68
C LEU A 100 3.80 -4.50 -3.10
N ILE A 101 3.76 -3.47 -3.94
CA ILE A 101 3.36 -2.14 -3.51
C ILE A 101 1.85 -2.08 -3.24
N PHE A 102 1.05 -2.80 -4.02
CA PHE A 102 -0.38 -2.95 -3.75
C PHE A 102 -0.63 -3.63 -2.40
N LEU A 103 0.06 -4.74 -2.11
CA LEU A 103 -0.02 -5.42 -0.82
C LEU A 103 0.43 -4.51 0.32
N LEU A 104 1.55 -3.82 0.16
CA LEU A 104 2.05 -2.84 1.13
C LEU A 104 1.00 -1.74 1.36
N GLY A 105 0.40 -1.21 0.28
CA GLY A 105 -0.62 -0.17 0.35
C GLY A 105 -1.85 -0.61 1.14
N ILE A 106 -2.44 -1.76 0.78
CA ILE A 106 -3.64 -2.27 1.46
C ILE A 106 -3.34 -2.61 2.93
N THR A 107 -2.24 -3.31 3.21
CA THR A 107 -1.94 -3.73 4.58
C THR A 107 -1.64 -2.54 5.49
N THR A 108 -0.86 -1.57 5.02
CA THR A 108 -0.54 -0.37 5.80
C THR A 108 -1.79 0.48 6.07
N THR A 109 -2.58 0.78 5.04
CA THR A 109 -3.80 1.60 5.22
C THR A 109 -4.85 0.90 6.08
N SER A 110 -5.03 -0.41 5.92
CA SER A 110 -5.97 -1.18 6.75
C SER A 110 -5.53 -1.22 8.22
N ALA A 111 -4.24 -1.44 8.47
CA ALA A 111 -3.71 -1.48 9.83
C ALA A 111 -3.86 -0.12 10.52
N LEU A 112 -3.45 0.98 9.87
CA LEU A 112 -3.57 2.32 10.43
C LEU A 112 -5.03 2.71 10.64
N ALA A 113 -5.91 2.54 9.65
CA ALA A 113 -7.34 2.84 9.80
C ALA A 113 -7.98 2.04 10.94
N THR A 114 -7.63 0.77 11.11
CA THR A 114 -8.17 -0.07 12.18
C THR A 114 -7.75 0.46 13.56
N ILE A 115 -6.47 0.80 13.72
CA ILE A 115 -5.94 1.36 14.98
C ILE A 115 -6.60 2.70 15.28
N ASP A 116 -6.67 3.59 14.30
CA ASP A 116 -7.22 4.94 14.47
C ASP A 116 -8.69 4.91 14.89
N PHE A 117 -9.51 4.14 14.20
CA PHE A 117 -10.94 4.03 14.55
C PHE A 117 -11.18 3.28 15.84
N TYR A 118 -10.45 2.19 16.10
CA TYR A 118 -10.61 1.41 17.32
C TYR A 118 -10.27 2.24 18.56
N TYR A 119 -9.07 2.84 18.60
CA TYR A 119 -8.62 3.57 19.77
C TYR A 119 -9.30 4.95 19.95
N THR A 120 -9.73 5.58 18.85
CA THR A 120 -10.58 6.77 18.93
C THR A 120 -11.97 6.40 19.46
N GLY A 121 -12.55 5.28 19.02
CA GLY A 121 -13.85 4.79 19.48
C GLY A 121 -13.88 4.41 20.94
N VAL A 122 -12.78 3.86 21.46
CA VAL A 122 -12.63 3.55 22.91
C VAL A 122 -12.27 4.81 23.74
N GLY A 123 -11.96 5.93 23.08
CA GLY A 123 -11.57 7.18 23.77
C GLY A 123 -10.13 7.19 24.30
N THR A 124 -9.28 6.26 23.86
CA THR A 124 -7.88 6.18 24.30
C THR A 124 -7.01 7.24 23.60
N ILE A 125 -7.33 7.61 22.38
CA ILE A 125 -6.61 8.63 21.59
C ILE A 125 -7.54 9.76 21.15
N SER A 126 -6.93 10.91 20.82
CA SER A 126 -7.66 12.10 20.40
C SER A 126 -8.50 11.85 19.12
N GLY A 127 -9.65 12.52 19.00
CA GLY A 127 -10.51 12.48 17.81
C GLY A 127 -9.83 12.93 16.52
N VAL A 128 -8.66 13.58 16.59
CA VAL A 128 -7.85 13.94 15.42
C VAL A 128 -7.41 12.69 14.63
N TYR A 129 -7.18 11.57 15.31
CA TYR A 129 -6.85 10.31 14.66
C TYR A 129 -8.00 9.72 13.83
N ALA A 130 -9.26 10.07 14.13
CA ALA A 130 -10.37 9.69 13.26
C ALA A 130 -10.27 10.33 11.86
N LEU A 131 -9.71 11.54 11.76
CA LEU A 131 -9.44 12.18 10.46
C LEU A 131 -8.35 11.43 9.69
N ASP A 132 -7.29 11.00 10.37
CA ASP A 132 -6.27 10.13 9.76
C ASP A 132 -6.90 8.81 9.30
N GLY A 133 -7.69 8.15 10.14
CA GLY A 133 -8.43 6.93 9.79
C GLY A 133 -9.31 7.09 8.54
N VAL A 134 -10.03 8.20 8.40
CA VAL A 134 -10.83 8.51 7.18
C VAL A 134 -9.92 8.64 5.96
N LEU A 135 -8.78 9.31 6.10
CA LEU A 135 -7.82 9.43 5.00
C LEU A 135 -7.19 8.08 4.61
N GLN A 136 -6.93 7.21 5.60
CA GLN A 136 -6.45 5.85 5.33
C GLN A 136 -7.51 5.02 4.58
N VAL A 137 -8.79 5.14 4.93
CA VAL A 137 -9.89 4.49 4.18
C VAL A 137 -9.94 5.03 2.75
N PHE A 138 -9.76 6.32 2.54
CA PHE A 138 -9.69 6.89 1.19
C PHE A 138 -8.54 6.28 0.37
N PHE A 139 -7.33 6.18 0.93
CA PHE A 139 -6.22 5.50 0.26
C PHE A 139 -6.52 4.03 -0.02
N LEU A 140 -7.14 3.32 0.92
CA LEU A 140 -7.55 1.93 0.76
C LEU A 140 -8.49 1.76 -0.44
N LEU A 141 -9.52 2.59 -0.55
CA LEU A 141 -10.45 2.59 -1.69
C LEU A 141 -9.73 2.87 -3.01
N CYS A 142 -8.79 3.82 -3.02
CA CYS A 142 -7.98 4.10 -4.21
C CYS A 142 -7.15 2.88 -4.65
N TRP A 143 -6.57 2.13 -3.71
CA TRP A 143 -5.83 0.90 -4.02
C TRP A 143 -6.75 -0.20 -4.56
N VAL A 144 -7.92 -0.38 -3.98
CA VAL A 144 -8.92 -1.36 -4.44
C VAL A 144 -9.38 -1.03 -5.87
N ILE A 145 -9.73 0.23 -6.14
CA ILE A 145 -10.12 0.69 -7.49
C ILE A 145 -8.98 0.46 -8.48
N LEU A 146 -7.73 0.75 -8.08
CA LEU A 146 -6.57 0.53 -8.92
C LEU A 146 -6.38 -0.95 -9.27
N CYS A 147 -6.59 -1.86 -8.29
CA CYS A 147 -6.52 -3.30 -8.50
C CYS A 147 -7.57 -3.78 -9.52
N PHE A 148 -8.82 -3.37 -9.38
CA PHE A 148 -9.87 -3.72 -10.33
C PHE A 148 -9.56 -3.21 -11.75
N ARG A 149 -9.08 -1.98 -11.89
CA ARG A 149 -8.67 -1.43 -13.19
C ARG A 149 -7.49 -2.19 -13.80
N TYR A 150 -6.53 -2.58 -12.96
CA TYR A 150 -5.38 -3.37 -13.40
C TYR A 150 -5.79 -4.76 -13.90
N GLN A 151 -6.69 -5.45 -13.21
CA GLN A 151 -7.21 -6.77 -13.61
C GLN A 151 -8.02 -6.67 -14.92
N LYS A 152 -8.93 -5.71 -15.04
CA LYS A 152 -9.74 -5.50 -16.26
C LYS A 152 -8.86 -5.22 -17.49
N SER A 153 -7.73 -4.54 -17.31
CA SER A 153 -6.77 -4.30 -18.38
C SER A 153 -6.09 -5.58 -18.89
N LYS A 154 -5.94 -6.60 -18.02
CA LYS A 154 -5.37 -7.91 -18.43
C LYS A 154 -6.38 -8.76 -19.20
N THR A 155 -7.64 -8.83 -18.75
CA THR A 155 -8.67 -9.68 -19.37
C THR A 155 -9.10 -9.19 -20.75
N GLY A 156 -9.10 -7.88 -21.01
CA GLY A 156 -9.43 -7.32 -22.32
C GLY A 156 -8.42 -7.64 -23.45
N PHE A 157 -7.22 -8.11 -23.10
CA PHE A 157 -6.17 -8.44 -24.07
C PHE A 157 -6.22 -9.91 -24.52
N THR A 158 -6.74 -10.83 -23.70
CA THR A 158 -6.83 -12.25 -24.04
C THR A 158 -7.99 -12.57 -25.00
N GLY A 159 -8.97 -11.70 -25.14
CA GLY A 159 -10.11 -11.89 -26.03
C GLY A 159 -9.88 -11.55 -27.52
N ARG A 160 -8.70 -11.05 -27.92
CA ARG A 160 -8.44 -10.56 -29.29
C ARG A 160 -7.58 -11.48 -30.18
N HIS A 161 -7.22 -12.66 -29.71
CA HIS A 161 -6.48 -13.67 -30.49
C HIS A 161 -7.26 -14.99 -30.61
N GLY A 162 -8.52 -14.89 -30.94
CA GLY A 162 -9.35 -16.00 -31.36
C GLY A 162 -9.83 -15.81 -32.79
N TRP A 163 -8.96 -16.03 -33.78
CA TRP A 163 -9.28 -16.43 -35.17
C TRP A 163 -8.02 -17.05 -35.77
#